data_3d7495e56c5edbca8075907fbef1614c
#
_entry.id   3d7495e56c5edbca8075907fbef1614c
#
_cell.length_a   1.000
_cell.length_b   1.000
_cell.length_c   1.000
_cell.angle_alpha   90.00
_cell.angle_beta   90.00
_cell.angle_gamma   90.00
#
_symmetry.space_group_name_H-M   'P 1'
#
loop_
_entity.id
_entity.type
_entity.pdbx_description
1 polymer ?
#
loop_
_entity_poly.entity_id
_entity_poly.type
_entity_poly.pdbx_seq_one_letter_code
_entity_poly.pdbx_strand_id
1 'polypeptide(L)'
;MTNLGKRSKAALVARPLDYQEVRLKAAPVWSQAVVWTIIGTASLGFIYAVTAKIDEVVVANGTIQALGAARPIMSPAPGVVSQIFVKEGQSVRAGEPLLRFDPEVSQTRRNTLQQQLRLERQRFQEQERAFRAREQSLGSRTESLEGSVETERVILSQIEPLAREGGIQTVQVLQQKNKIQQLRSEIAQSEANLREVQAELVKLRQESLRNLSDLERQLVEVNKAREYEMLRAPLAGMVFELKPSSPGYAASANETLLKVVPSGTLEAKVFLTNRDVGFARPGQEAQVRVDAFPF
;
A
#
# COMPACT_ATOMS: atom_id res chain seq x y z
N MET A 1 32.64 17.05 102.68
CA MET A 1 33.27 16.22 103.71
C MET A 1 34.49 15.67 103.06
N THR A 2 35.63 16.20 103.39
CA THR A 2 36.73 15.63 104.14
C THR A 2 37.39 14.50 103.35
N ASN A 3 38.68 14.39 103.16
CA ASN A 3 39.91 15.01 103.72
C ASN A 3 41.11 14.41 103.02
N LEU A 4 42.07 15.18 102.60
CA LEU A 4 43.44 15.26 103.14
C LEU A 4 44.24 13.98 103.20
N GLY A 5 45.47 14.09 102.69
CA GLY A 5 46.68 13.41 103.15
C GLY A 5 47.69 13.20 102.02
N LYS A 6 48.48 14.12 101.69
CA LYS A 6 49.82 14.58 102.23
C LYS A 6 50.88 13.51 102.22
N ARG A 7 51.99 13.85 101.53
CA ARG A 7 53.42 13.50 101.68
C ARG A 7 53.90 12.14 101.19
N SER A 8 54.97 12.03 100.37
CA SER A 8 56.33 12.38 100.81
C SER A 8 57.28 12.44 99.60
N LYS A 9 58.24 13.32 99.69
CA LYS A 9 59.42 13.50 98.85
C LYS A 9 60.33 12.33 98.96
N ALA A 10 60.87 11.75 97.85
CA ALA A 10 62.12 11.07 97.85
C ALA A 10 62.88 11.46 96.57
N ALA A 11 63.91 12.16 96.72
CA ALA A 11 64.91 12.46 95.71
C ALA A 11 65.70 11.21 95.37
N LEU A 12 65.84 10.89 94.10
CA LEU A 12 66.80 9.89 93.66
C LEU A 12 67.44 10.37 92.33
N VAL A 13 68.57 10.89 92.47
CA VAL A 13 69.82 10.76 91.77
C VAL A 13 69.64 10.44 90.26
N ALA A 14 69.90 11.45 89.42
CA ALA A 14 70.12 11.28 88.01
C ALA A 14 71.39 10.46 87.71
N ARG A 15 71.23 9.34 87.05
CA ARG A 15 72.38 8.73 86.28
C ARG A 15 72.38 9.28 84.89
N PRO A 16 73.47 9.72 84.29
CA PRO A 16 73.53 10.12 82.91
C PRO A 16 73.46 8.89 82.03
N LEU A 17 72.46 8.80 81.18
CA LEU A 17 72.35 7.80 80.10
C LEU A 17 73.33 8.29 78.98
N ASP A 18 74.28 7.40 78.83
CA ASP A 18 75.29 7.52 77.72
C ASP A 18 74.56 7.28 76.39
N TYR A 19 74.38 8.32 75.64
CA TYR A 19 73.80 8.18 74.27
C TYR A 19 74.98 7.80 73.35
N GLN A 20 75.04 6.49 73.05
CA GLN A 20 75.81 5.99 71.93
C GLN A 20 75.17 6.53 70.65
N GLU A 21 75.73 7.50 70.01
CA GLU A 21 75.38 7.86 68.65
C GLU A 21 75.62 6.70 67.73
N VAL A 22 74.52 6.05 67.29
CA VAL A 22 74.55 5.05 66.23
C VAL A 22 74.80 5.79 64.91
N ARG A 23 76.06 5.84 64.52
CA ARG A 23 76.38 6.31 63.15
C ARG A 23 75.87 5.25 62.18
N LEU A 24 74.73 5.53 61.55
CA LEU A 24 74.23 4.76 60.40
C LEU A 24 75.27 4.86 59.27
N LYS A 25 75.91 3.77 58.96
CA LYS A 25 76.78 3.63 57.81
C LYS A 25 75.97 3.82 56.53
N ALA A 26 76.35 4.75 55.67
CA ALA A 26 75.68 4.93 54.39
C ALA A 26 75.57 3.59 53.64
N ALA A 27 74.39 3.22 53.22
CA ALA A 27 74.10 1.97 52.49
C ALA A 27 75.01 1.91 51.22
N PRO A 28 75.66 0.78 50.96
CA PRO A 28 76.53 0.68 49.75
C PRO A 28 75.71 0.87 48.49
N VAL A 29 76.29 1.57 47.53
CA VAL A 29 75.64 1.97 46.27
C VAL A 29 74.96 0.80 45.52
N TRP A 30 75.40 -0.42 45.68
CA TRP A 30 74.79 -1.60 45.07
C TRP A 30 73.44 -1.95 45.70
N SER A 31 73.20 -1.69 47.00
CA SER A 31 71.90 -1.89 47.61
C SER A 31 70.84 -0.91 47.12
N GLN A 32 71.24 0.30 46.75
CA GLN A 32 70.34 1.26 46.09
C GLN A 32 70.00 0.78 44.69
N ALA A 33 70.91 0.20 43.95
CA ALA A 33 70.62 -0.39 42.63
C ALA A 33 69.65 -1.53 42.70
N VAL A 34 69.70 -2.38 43.70
CA VAL A 34 68.72 -3.47 43.90
C VAL A 34 67.33 -2.91 44.22
N VAL A 35 67.26 -1.88 45.07
CA VAL A 35 65.97 -1.24 45.38
C VAL A 35 65.35 -0.61 44.13
N TRP A 36 66.15 0.12 43.29
CA TRP A 36 65.66 0.67 42.06
C TRP A 36 65.27 -0.38 41.02
N THR A 37 65.91 -1.53 40.95
CA THR A 37 65.53 -2.64 40.07
C THR A 37 64.22 -3.25 40.51
N ILE A 38 63.99 -3.45 41.82
CA ILE A 38 62.73 -3.97 42.37
C ILE A 38 61.60 -2.97 42.08
N ILE A 39 61.83 -1.67 42.32
CA ILE A 39 60.82 -0.64 42.02
C ILE A 39 60.54 -0.57 40.50
N GLY A 40 61.58 -0.68 39.67
CA GLY A 40 61.44 -0.69 38.22
C GLY A 40 60.60 -1.89 37.71
N THR A 41 60.92 -3.09 38.18
CA THR A 41 60.15 -4.28 37.79
C THR A 41 58.73 -4.27 38.34
N ALA A 42 58.52 -3.81 39.58
CA ALA A 42 57.19 -3.63 40.15
C ALA A 42 56.33 -2.63 39.39
N SER A 43 56.99 -1.48 39.02
CA SER A 43 56.31 -0.45 38.18
C SER A 43 55.95 -0.96 36.78
N LEU A 44 56.86 -1.75 36.17
CA LEU A 44 56.60 -2.34 34.84
C LEU A 44 55.51 -3.39 34.90
N GLY A 45 55.48 -4.21 35.95
CA GLY A 45 54.39 -5.17 36.22
C GLY A 45 53.04 -4.49 36.46
N PHE A 46 53.05 -3.36 37.18
CA PHE A 46 51.86 -2.57 37.43
C PHE A 46 51.32 -1.94 36.16
N ILE A 47 52.22 -1.35 35.34
CA ILE A 47 51.84 -0.78 34.03
C ILE A 47 51.28 -1.87 33.11
N TYR A 48 51.90 -3.04 33.07
CA TYR A 48 51.41 -4.19 32.33
C TYR A 48 50.01 -4.63 32.81
N ALA A 49 49.81 -4.73 34.10
CA ALA A 49 48.52 -5.14 34.68
C ALA A 49 47.38 -4.14 34.39
N VAL A 50 47.69 -2.84 34.34
CA VAL A 50 46.73 -1.77 33.99
C VAL A 50 46.45 -1.71 32.51
N THR A 51 47.42 -2.03 31.64
CA THR A 51 47.26 -2.00 30.18
C THR A 51 46.83 -3.35 29.58
N ALA A 52 46.95 -4.44 30.30
CA ALA A 52 46.53 -5.74 29.82
C ALA A 52 45.01 -5.76 29.60
N LYS A 53 44.60 -5.97 28.37
CA LYS A 53 43.20 -6.18 28.02
C LYS A 53 42.88 -7.68 28.16
N ILE A 54 41.88 -8.00 28.95
CA ILE A 54 41.36 -9.36 29.06
C ILE A 54 40.14 -9.43 28.12
N ASP A 55 40.23 -10.24 27.09
CA ASP A 55 39.10 -10.50 26.22
C ASP A 55 38.13 -11.47 26.92
N GLU A 56 36.94 -10.95 27.21
CA GLU A 56 35.87 -11.78 27.77
C GLU A 56 35.00 -12.28 26.60
N VAL A 57 34.94 -13.59 26.43
CA VAL A 57 34.16 -14.22 25.37
C VAL A 57 32.84 -14.68 25.94
N VAL A 58 31.76 -14.12 25.42
CA VAL A 58 30.39 -14.53 25.71
C VAL A 58 29.96 -15.57 24.70
N VAL A 59 29.60 -16.77 25.15
CA VAL A 59 29.07 -17.82 24.29
C VAL A 59 27.54 -17.80 24.36
N ALA A 60 26.91 -17.65 23.20
CA ALA A 60 25.45 -17.63 23.09
C ALA A 60 24.97 -18.60 22.03
N ASN A 61 23.88 -19.30 22.34
CA ASN A 61 23.23 -20.17 21.38
C ASN A 61 22.19 -19.35 20.57
N GLY A 62 22.08 -19.65 19.27
CA GLY A 62 21.18 -18.95 18.40
C GLY A 62 20.83 -19.73 17.15
N THR A 63 20.02 -19.12 16.31
CA THR A 63 19.64 -19.66 15.01
C THR A 63 20.05 -18.71 13.93
N ILE A 64 20.60 -19.24 12.84
CA ILE A 64 20.87 -18.46 11.63
C ILE A 64 19.57 -18.35 10.87
N GLN A 65 19.18 -17.12 10.52
CA GLN A 65 18.01 -16.84 9.71
C GLN A 65 18.39 -15.87 8.60
N ALA A 66 17.66 -15.90 7.49
CA ALA A 66 17.85 -14.90 6.43
C ALA A 66 17.42 -13.52 6.95
N LEU A 67 18.19 -12.48 6.64
CA LEU A 67 17.83 -11.10 6.95
C LEU A 67 16.59 -10.72 6.14
N GLY A 68 15.44 -10.78 6.79
CA GLY A 68 14.13 -10.52 6.20
C GLY A 68 13.17 -11.70 6.36
N ALA A 69 11.93 -11.37 6.68
CA ALA A 69 10.87 -12.37 6.82
C ALA A 69 10.56 -13.01 5.46
N ALA A 70 10.37 -14.33 5.46
CA ALA A 70 9.83 -15.02 4.29
C ALA A 70 8.53 -14.37 3.83
N ARG A 71 8.44 -14.04 2.55
CA ARG A 71 7.24 -13.44 1.95
C ARG A 71 6.33 -14.53 1.42
N PRO A 72 5.16 -14.77 2.04
CA PRO A 72 4.18 -15.70 1.50
C PRO A 72 3.58 -15.13 0.21
N ILE A 73 3.55 -15.93 -0.83
CA ILE A 73 2.86 -15.64 -2.08
C ILE A 73 1.52 -16.37 -2.03
N MET A 74 0.46 -15.58 -1.96
CA MET A 74 -0.90 -16.09 -1.82
C MET A 74 -1.64 -16.01 -3.14
N SER A 75 -2.59 -16.92 -3.33
CA SER A 75 -3.54 -16.82 -4.44
C SER A 75 -4.51 -15.66 -4.20
N PRO A 76 -4.60 -14.67 -5.11
CA PRO A 76 -5.51 -13.53 -4.95
C PRO A 76 -6.98 -13.90 -5.17
N ALA A 77 -7.24 -15.00 -5.90
CA ALA A 77 -8.56 -15.51 -6.21
C ALA A 77 -8.53 -17.04 -6.31
N PRO A 78 -9.67 -17.74 -6.18
CA PRO A 78 -9.72 -19.16 -6.45
C PRO A 78 -9.46 -19.42 -7.94
N GLY A 79 -8.67 -20.45 -8.23
CA GLY A 79 -8.34 -20.80 -9.62
C GLY A 79 -7.51 -22.06 -9.73
N VAL A 80 -7.35 -22.53 -10.97
CA VAL A 80 -6.54 -23.71 -11.27
C VAL A 80 -5.17 -23.26 -11.82
N VAL A 81 -4.08 -23.79 -11.26
CA VAL A 81 -2.71 -23.53 -11.73
C VAL A 81 -2.50 -24.28 -13.05
N SER A 82 -2.29 -23.53 -14.13
CA SER A 82 -2.02 -24.11 -15.45
C SER A 82 -0.54 -24.40 -15.70
N GLN A 83 0.36 -23.56 -15.16
CA GLN A 83 1.80 -23.70 -15.34
C GLN A 83 2.56 -23.31 -14.08
N ILE A 84 3.65 -24.01 -13.83
CA ILE A 84 4.59 -23.78 -12.73
C ILE A 84 5.95 -23.52 -13.37
N PHE A 85 6.53 -22.35 -13.12
CA PHE A 85 7.78 -21.92 -13.74
C PHE A 85 9.00 -22.13 -12.83
N VAL A 86 8.77 -22.44 -11.56
CA VAL A 86 9.81 -22.53 -10.53
C VAL A 86 9.75 -23.87 -9.80
N LYS A 87 10.88 -24.26 -9.22
CA LYS A 87 10.99 -25.42 -8.34
C LYS A 87 11.34 -24.99 -6.93
N GLU A 88 11.03 -25.83 -5.96
CA GLU A 88 11.47 -25.61 -4.58
C GLU A 88 13.01 -25.56 -4.50
N GLY A 89 13.55 -24.60 -3.74
CA GLY A 89 14.98 -24.33 -3.66
C GLY A 89 15.56 -23.50 -4.80
N GLN A 90 14.77 -23.10 -5.81
CA GLN A 90 15.25 -22.28 -6.93
C GLN A 90 15.37 -20.81 -6.52
N SER A 91 16.48 -20.17 -6.94
CA SER A 91 16.64 -18.72 -6.85
C SER A 91 15.84 -18.00 -7.93
N VAL A 92 15.12 -16.96 -7.56
CA VAL A 92 14.29 -16.12 -8.44
C VAL A 92 14.64 -14.65 -8.31
N ARG A 93 14.45 -13.87 -9.37
CA ARG A 93 14.61 -12.41 -9.38
C ARG A 93 13.27 -11.72 -9.13
N ALA A 94 13.33 -10.48 -8.68
CA ALA A 94 12.13 -9.65 -8.58
C ALA A 94 11.44 -9.54 -9.95
N GLY A 95 10.11 -9.74 -9.97
CA GLY A 95 9.29 -9.74 -11.19
C GLY A 95 9.29 -11.04 -12.00
N GLU A 96 10.11 -12.03 -11.64
CA GLU A 96 10.15 -13.32 -12.32
C GLU A 96 8.84 -14.08 -12.17
N PRO A 97 8.30 -14.72 -13.25
CA PRO A 97 7.06 -15.49 -13.18
C PRO A 97 7.27 -16.75 -12.32
N LEU A 98 6.36 -16.98 -11.38
CA LEU A 98 6.37 -18.13 -10.47
C LEU A 98 5.35 -19.19 -10.89
N LEU A 99 4.09 -18.76 -10.99
CA LEU A 99 2.95 -19.60 -11.30
C LEU A 99 2.03 -18.89 -12.27
N ARG A 100 1.33 -19.65 -13.10
CA ARG A 100 0.29 -19.15 -13.99
C ARG A 100 -1.02 -19.87 -13.72
N PHE A 101 -2.07 -19.11 -13.47
CA PHE A 101 -3.42 -19.64 -13.40
C PHE A 101 -4.01 -19.82 -14.80
N ASP A 102 -5.03 -20.66 -14.89
CA ASP A 102 -5.77 -20.87 -16.14
C ASP A 102 -6.55 -19.58 -16.50
N PRO A 103 -6.28 -18.99 -17.68
CA PRO A 103 -6.93 -17.76 -18.11
C PRO A 103 -8.30 -17.98 -18.76
N GLU A 104 -8.77 -19.23 -18.95
CA GLU A 104 -9.95 -19.53 -19.77
C GLU A 104 -11.20 -18.83 -19.24
N VAL A 105 -11.43 -18.90 -17.92
CA VAL A 105 -12.64 -18.32 -17.29
C VAL A 105 -12.64 -16.80 -17.39
N SER A 106 -11.53 -16.15 -17.08
CA SER A 106 -11.41 -14.70 -17.13
C SER A 106 -11.41 -14.16 -18.57
N GLN A 107 -10.80 -14.88 -19.49
CA GLN A 107 -10.81 -14.55 -20.91
C GLN A 107 -12.23 -14.63 -21.49
N THR A 108 -12.97 -15.70 -21.18
CA THR A 108 -14.37 -15.86 -21.59
C THR A 108 -15.24 -14.75 -21.01
N ARG A 109 -15.11 -14.45 -19.71
CA ARG A 109 -15.87 -13.39 -19.07
C ARG A 109 -15.55 -12.01 -19.68
N ARG A 110 -14.29 -11.72 -19.96
CA ARG A 110 -13.88 -10.49 -20.65
C ARG A 110 -14.51 -10.37 -22.03
N ASN A 111 -14.46 -11.43 -22.84
CA ASN A 111 -15.05 -11.44 -24.18
C ASN A 111 -16.55 -11.20 -24.12
N THR A 112 -17.25 -11.84 -23.19
CA THR A 112 -18.68 -11.64 -22.94
C THR A 112 -19.02 -10.20 -22.57
N LEU A 113 -18.28 -9.61 -21.62
CA LEU A 113 -18.48 -8.21 -21.22
C LEU A 113 -18.19 -7.22 -22.37
N GLN A 114 -17.15 -7.47 -23.18
CA GLN A 114 -16.86 -6.66 -24.36
C GLN A 114 -17.97 -6.76 -25.41
N GLN A 115 -18.57 -7.94 -25.58
CA GLN A 115 -19.70 -8.12 -26.46
C GLN A 115 -20.96 -7.39 -25.93
N GLN A 116 -21.24 -7.51 -24.64
CA GLN A 116 -22.36 -6.79 -24.00
C GLN A 116 -22.19 -5.26 -24.14
N LEU A 117 -20.99 -4.73 -23.92
CA LEU A 117 -20.67 -3.31 -24.14
C LEU A 117 -20.97 -2.86 -25.58
N ARG A 118 -20.56 -3.66 -26.57
CA ARG A 118 -20.82 -3.35 -27.97
C ARG A 118 -22.32 -3.36 -28.28
N LEU A 119 -23.05 -4.36 -27.81
CA LEU A 119 -24.50 -4.48 -28.02
C LEU A 119 -25.26 -3.34 -27.34
N GLU A 120 -24.89 -2.97 -26.12
CA GLU A 120 -25.54 -1.85 -25.41
C GLU A 120 -25.29 -0.52 -26.13
N ARG A 121 -24.08 -0.25 -26.62
CA ARG A 121 -23.76 0.94 -27.43
C ARG A 121 -24.56 0.98 -28.72
N GLN A 122 -24.67 -0.14 -29.42
CA GLN A 122 -25.47 -0.24 -30.65
C GLN A 122 -26.94 0.02 -30.35
N ARG A 123 -27.52 -0.63 -29.34
CA ARG A 123 -28.90 -0.44 -28.92
C ARG A 123 -29.20 1.02 -28.58
N PHE A 124 -28.32 1.64 -27.81
CA PHE A 124 -28.44 3.07 -27.49
C PHE A 124 -28.44 3.94 -28.74
N GLN A 125 -27.51 3.72 -29.67
CA GLN A 125 -27.43 4.49 -30.93
C GLN A 125 -28.67 4.33 -31.78
N GLU A 126 -29.22 3.13 -31.88
CA GLU A 126 -30.46 2.87 -32.63
C GLU A 126 -31.66 3.59 -32.01
N GLN A 127 -31.80 3.49 -30.70
CA GLN A 127 -32.86 4.19 -29.97
C GLN A 127 -32.72 5.71 -30.07
N GLU A 128 -31.51 6.24 -29.90
CA GLU A 128 -31.23 7.70 -30.05
C GLU A 128 -31.59 8.17 -31.45
N ARG A 129 -31.27 7.42 -32.51
CA ARG A 129 -31.66 7.75 -33.89
C ARG A 129 -33.18 7.79 -34.06
N ALA A 130 -33.89 6.81 -33.50
CA ALA A 130 -35.34 6.78 -33.55
C ALA A 130 -35.97 8.00 -32.83
N PHE A 131 -35.47 8.36 -31.65
CA PHE A 131 -35.94 9.55 -30.93
C PHE A 131 -35.64 10.85 -31.70
N ARG A 132 -34.45 11.00 -32.28
CA ARG A 132 -34.11 12.16 -33.09
C ARG A 132 -34.97 12.29 -34.35
N ALA A 133 -35.28 11.16 -35.01
CA ALA A 133 -36.18 11.17 -36.16
C ALA A 133 -37.61 11.62 -35.75
N ARG A 134 -38.12 11.17 -34.59
CA ARG A 134 -39.39 11.60 -34.04
C ARG A 134 -39.40 13.09 -33.67
N GLU A 135 -38.33 13.56 -33.04
CA GLU A 135 -38.12 14.99 -32.71
C GLU A 135 -38.14 15.85 -33.97
N GLN A 136 -37.42 15.47 -35.02
CA GLN A 136 -37.39 16.18 -36.30
C GLN A 136 -38.77 16.19 -36.97
N SER A 137 -39.48 15.05 -36.95
CA SER A 137 -40.87 14.97 -37.53
C SER A 137 -41.82 15.91 -36.81
N LEU A 138 -41.78 15.94 -35.46
CA LEU A 138 -42.61 16.83 -34.66
C LEU A 138 -42.21 18.31 -34.88
N GLY A 139 -40.93 18.62 -34.97
CA GLY A 139 -40.42 19.98 -35.29
C GLY A 139 -40.93 20.47 -36.65
N SER A 140 -40.80 19.65 -37.70
CA SER A 140 -41.30 19.99 -39.05
C SER A 140 -42.85 20.15 -39.06
N ARG A 141 -43.58 19.36 -38.29
CA ARG A 141 -45.01 19.52 -38.13
C ARG A 141 -45.38 20.86 -37.47
N THR A 142 -44.67 21.21 -36.39
CA THR A 142 -44.88 22.49 -35.68
C THR A 142 -44.62 23.68 -36.61
N GLU A 143 -43.52 23.67 -37.34
CA GLU A 143 -43.15 24.68 -38.34
C GLU A 143 -44.25 24.84 -39.45
N SER A 144 -44.76 23.71 -39.96
CA SER A 144 -45.85 23.70 -40.93
C SER A 144 -47.15 24.31 -40.37
N LEU A 145 -47.50 23.99 -39.12
CA LEU A 145 -48.65 24.57 -38.44
C LEU A 145 -48.48 26.10 -38.19
N GLU A 146 -47.29 26.51 -37.80
CA GLU A 146 -46.96 27.94 -37.65
C GLU A 146 -47.12 28.69 -38.96
N GLY A 147 -46.61 28.15 -40.08
CA GLY A 147 -46.83 28.69 -41.42
C GLY A 147 -48.32 28.80 -41.79
N SER A 148 -49.12 27.80 -41.41
CA SER A 148 -50.55 27.82 -41.57
C SER A 148 -51.22 28.94 -40.76
N VAL A 149 -50.84 29.08 -39.49
CA VAL A 149 -51.32 30.18 -38.61
C VAL A 149 -51.01 31.55 -39.24
N GLU A 150 -49.83 31.73 -39.75
CA GLU A 150 -49.46 33.02 -40.38
C GLU A 150 -50.29 33.28 -41.62
N THR A 151 -50.49 32.28 -42.47
CA THR A 151 -51.39 32.41 -43.63
C THR A 151 -52.81 32.81 -43.22
N GLU A 152 -53.41 32.11 -42.22
CA GLU A 152 -54.73 32.43 -41.73
C GLU A 152 -54.81 33.81 -41.02
N ARG A 153 -53.73 34.29 -40.41
CA ARG A 153 -53.62 35.66 -39.90
C ARG A 153 -53.63 36.70 -40.96
N VAL A 154 -52.90 36.49 -42.09
CA VAL A 154 -52.93 37.40 -43.26
C VAL A 154 -54.37 37.50 -43.78
N ILE A 155 -55.07 36.34 -43.95
CA ILE A 155 -56.47 36.32 -44.35
C ILE A 155 -57.35 37.15 -43.40
N LEU A 156 -57.19 36.88 -42.06
CA LEU A 156 -57.93 37.60 -41.02
C LEU A 156 -57.72 39.12 -41.13
N SER A 157 -56.46 39.57 -41.34
CA SER A 157 -56.14 41.00 -41.50
C SER A 157 -56.79 41.67 -42.66
N GLN A 158 -57.09 40.91 -43.72
CA GLN A 158 -57.80 41.41 -44.93
C GLN A 158 -59.31 41.48 -44.78
N ILE A 159 -59.91 40.46 -44.09
CA ILE A 159 -61.35 40.36 -43.94
C ILE A 159 -61.91 41.19 -42.76
N GLU A 160 -61.15 41.48 -41.75
CA GLU A 160 -61.62 42.19 -40.54
C GLU A 160 -61.99 43.62 -40.80
N PRO A 161 -61.29 44.44 -41.60
CA PRO A 161 -61.71 45.78 -42.00
C PRO A 161 -62.97 45.74 -42.89
N LEU A 162 -63.05 44.81 -43.84
CA LEU A 162 -64.22 44.64 -44.70
C LEU A 162 -65.50 44.32 -43.94
N ALA A 163 -65.41 43.53 -42.87
CA ALA A 163 -66.52 43.21 -41.98
C ALA A 163 -66.97 44.46 -41.18
N ARG A 164 -66.08 45.35 -40.79
CA ARG A 164 -66.44 46.64 -40.14
C ARG A 164 -67.17 47.58 -41.05
N GLU A 165 -66.89 47.54 -42.37
CA GLU A 165 -67.56 48.35 -43.41
C GLU A 165 -68.85 47.75 -43.91
N GLY A 166 -69.26 46.57 -43.34
CA GLY A 166 -70.48 45.86 -43.70
C GLY A 166 -70.38 45.03 -44.99
N GLY A 167 -69.21 44.90 -45.58
CA GLY A 167 -68.94 44.17 -46.83
C GLY A 167 -68.86 42.64 -46.64
N ILE A 168 -68.68 42.14 -45.43
CA ILE A 168 -68.59 40.70 -45.09
C ILE A 168 -69.36 40.46 -43.84
N GLN A 169 -69.91 39.23 -43.69
CA GLN A 169 -70.64 38.77 -42.47
C GLN A 169 -69.68 38.61 -41.31
N THR A 170 -70.02 39.13 -40.14
CA THR A 170 -69.26 39.01 -38.89
C THR A 170 -68.96 37.51 -38.49
N VAL A 171 -69.85 36.61 -38.88
CA VAL A 171 -69.68 35.17 -38.66
C VAL A 171 -68.44 34.63 -39.38
N GLN A 172 -68.05 35.13 -40.53
CA GLN A 172 -66.87 34.72 -41.29
C GLN A 172 -65.57 35.14 -40.53
N VAL A 173 -65.54 36.31 -39.94
CA VAL A 173 -64.45 36.79 -39.14
C VAL A 173 -64.30 35.92 -37.88
N LEU A 174 -65.43 35.53 -37.24
CA LEU A 174 -65.42 34.66 -36.06
C LEU A 174 -64.95 33.22 -36.41
N GLN A 175 -65.39 32.69 -37.55
CA GLN A 175 -64.90 31.40 -38.06
C GLN A 175 -63.42 31.41 -38.31
N GLN A 176 -62.89 32.47 -38.88
CA GLN A 176 -61.43 32.64 -39.12
C GLN A 176 -60.65 32.71 -37.83
N LYS A 177 -61.14 33.46 -36.83
CA LYS A 177 -60.52 33.52 -35.50
C LYS A 177 -60.52 32.14 -34.81
N ASN A 178 -61.66 31.41 -34.93
CA ASN A 178 -61.73 30.07 -34.36
C ASN A 178 -60.74 29.09 -35.03
N LYS A 179 -60.55 29.17 -36.35
CA LYS A 179 -59.56 28.39 -37.09
C LYS A 179 -58.14 28.67 -36.65
N ILE A 180 -57.80 29.92 -36.48
CA ILE A 180 -56.47 30.32 -35.91
C ILE A 180 -56.31 29.74 -34.50
N GLN A 181 -57.33 29.81 -33.66
CA GLN A 181 -57.29 29.28 -32.30
C GLN A 181 -57.13 27.77 -32.30
N GLN A 182 -57.78 27.04 -33.18
CA GLN A 182 -57.61 25.61 -33.37
C GLN A 182 -56.17 25.25 -33.75
N LEU A 183 -55.63 25.89 -34.78
CA LEU A 183 -54.23 25.69 -35.20
C LEU A 183 -53.24 25.97 -34.08
N ARG A 184 -53.45 27.02 -33.28
CA ARG A 184 -52.62 27.31 -32.10
C ARG A 184 -52.72 26.21 -31.07
N SER A 185 -53.91 25.61 -30.88
CA SER A 185 -54.06 24.47 -29.97
C SER A 185 -53.29 23.23 -30.47
N GLU A 186 -53.30 23.01 -31.80
CA GLU A 186 -52.50 21.93 -32.42
C GLU A 186 -51.02 22.16 -32.31
N ILE A 187 -50.53 23.39 -32.43
CA ILE A 187 -49.13 23.76 -32.16
C ILE A 187 -48.79 23.46 -30.75
N ALA A 188 -49.56 23.93 -29.77
CA ALA A 188 -49.33 23.67 -28.36
C ALA A 188 -49.24 22.19 -28.01
N GLN A 189 -50.10 21.37 -28.65
CA GLN A 189 -50.09 19.90 -28.51
C GLN A 189 -48.83 19.30 -29.12
N SER A 190 -48.40 19.78 -30.32
CA SER A 190 -47.15 19.32 -30.98
C SER A 190 -45.93 19.65 -30.16
N GLU A 191 -45.84 20.86 -29.61
CA GLU A 191 -44.78 21.29 -28.70
C GLU A 191 -44.76 20.47 -27.41
N ALA A 192 -45.93 20.12 -26.85
CA ALA A 192 -46.00 19.26 -25.68
C ALA A 192 -45.45 17.87 -25.97
N ASN A 193 -45.83 17.28 -27.12
CA ASN A 193 -45.26 16.02 -27.57
C ASN A 193 -43.76 16.07 -27.82
N LEU A 194 -43.25 17.20 -28.37
CA LEU A 194 -41.82 17.42 -28.56
C LEU A 194 -41.06 17.42 -27.23
N ARG A 195 -41.59 18.15 -26.24
CA ARG A 195 -40.99 18.14 -24.87
C ARG A 195 -40.99 16.76 -24.24
N GLU A 196 -42.05 15.96 -24.43
CA GLU A 196 -42.14 14.59 -23.98
C GLU A 196 -41.02 13.73 -24.59
N VAL A 197 -40.86 13.79 -25.93
CA VAL A 197 -39.80 13.04 -26.64
C VAL A 197 -38.42 13.44 -26.17
N GLN A 198 -38.16 14.74 -25.94
CA GLN A 198 -36.90 15.23 -25.39
C GLN A 198 -36.64 14.71 -23.96
N ALA A 199 -37.67 14.69 -23.11
CA ALA A 199 -37.56 14.15 -21.77
C ALA A 199 -37.29 12.63 -21.77
N GLU A 200 -37.93 11.89 -22.68
CA GLU A 200 -37.67 10.45 -22.87
C GLU A 200 -36.24 10.19 -23.34
N LEU A 201 -35.72 11.01 -24.29
CA LEU A 201 -34.34 10.92 -24.76
C LEU A 201 -33.32 11.17 -23.64
N VAL A 202 -33.59 12.13 -22.75
CA VAL A 202 -32.73 12.37 -21.56
C VAL A 202 -32.73 11.16 -20.62
N LYS A 203 -33.90 10.57 -20.35
CA LYS A 203 -34.01 9.34 -19.53
C LYS A 203 -33.23 8.18 -20.15
N LEU A 204 -33.45 7.93 -21.44
CA LEU A 204 -32.72 6.89 -22.19
C LEU A 204 -31.21 7.09 -22.09
N ARG A 205 -30.72 8.31 -22.27
CA ARG A 205 -29.29 8.62 -22.16
C ARG A 205 -28.75 8.34 -20.76
N GLN A 206 -29.47 8.74 -19.71
CA GLN A 206 -29.06 8.49 -18.34
C GLN A 206 -29.01 6.99 -18.00
N GLU A 207 -30.02 6.24 -18.45
CA GLU A 207 -30.08 4.78 -18.23
C GLU A 207 -28.94 4.07 -18.97
N SER A 208 -28.72 4.39 -20.24
CA SER A 208 -27.63 3.79 -21.03
C SER A 208 -26.26 4.13 -20.45
N LEU A 209 -26.03 5.39 -20.00
CA LEU A 209 -24.77 5.76 -19.35
C LEU A 209 -24.52 4.96 -18.08
N ARG A 210 -25.56 4.69 -17.27
CA ARG A 210 -25.44 3.82 -16.07
C ARG A 210 -25.04 2.41 -16.47
N ASN A 211 -25.76 1.81 -17.41
CA ASN A 211 -25.51 0.44 -17.87
C ASN A 211 -24.09 0.30 -18.45
N LEU A 212 -23.67 1.26 -19.28
CA LEU A 212 -22.31 1.27 -19.85
C LEU A 212 -21.25 1.39 -18.75
N SER A 213 -21.44 2.29 -17.78
CA SER A 213 -20.51 2.45 -16.65
C SER A 213 -20.40 1.20 -15.80
N ASP A 214 -21.50 0.48 -15.59
CA ASP A 214 -21.52 -0.77 -14.84
C ASP A 214 -20.75 -1.88 -15.56
N LEU A 215 -20.98 -2.01 -16.87
CA LEU A 215 -20.24 -2.96 -17.72
C LEU A 215 -18.75 -2.62 -17.81
N GLU A 216 -18.41 -1.34 -17.90
CA GLU A 216 -17.00 -0.88 -17.91
C GLU A 216 -16.31 -1.17 -16.58
N ARG A 217 -16.98 -0.96 -15.44
CA ARG A 217 -16.44 -1.34 -14.12
C ARG A 217 -16.15 -2.83 -14.04
N GLN A 218 -17.10 -3.67 -14.46
CA GLN A 218 -16.92 -5.12 -14.48
C GLN A 218 -15.76 -5.52 -15.40
N LEU A 219 -15.59 -4.85 -16.54
CA LEU A 219 -14.46 -5.11 -17.44
C LEU A 219 -13.11 -4.73 -16.80
N VAL A 220 -13.04 -3.64 -16.06
CA VAL A 220 -11.85 -3.24 -15.30
C VAL A 220 -11.52 -4.28 -14.22
N GLU A 221 -12.51 -4.79 -13.49
CA GLU A 221 -12.32 -5.84 -12.49
C GLU A 221 -11.75 -7.12 -13.12
N VAL A 222 -12.31 -7.56 -14.24
CA VAL A 222 -11.80 -8.74 -14.96
C VAL A 222 -10.39 -8.52 -15.50
N ASN A 223 -10.07 -7.33 -16.00
CA ASN A 223 -8.72 -7.02 -16.46
C ASN A 223 -7.71 -7.02 -15.31
N LYS A 224 -8.08 -6.50 -14.13
CA LYS A 224 -7.23 -6.60 -12.92
C LYS A 224 -7.06 -8.04 -12.46
N ALA A 225 -8.12 -8.85 -12.48
CA ALA A 225 -8.03 -10.27 -12.15
C ALA A 225 -7.02 -11.00 -13.07
N ARG A 226 -6.96 -10.60 -14.36
CA ARG A 226 -5.98 -11.15 -15.31
C ARG A 226 -4.52 -10.79 -14.99
N GLU A 227 -4.25 -9.63 -14.43
CA GLU A 227 -2.90 -9.28 -13.98
C GLU A 227 -2.41 -10.25 -12.89
N TYR A 228 -3.33 -10.76 -12.08
CA TYR A 228 -3.05 -11.73 -11.03
C TYR A 228 -3.00 -13.19 -11.51
N GLU A 229 -3.37 -13.49 -12.76
CA GLU A 229 -3.21 -14.84 -13.33
C GLU A 229 -1.74 -15.26 -13.43
N MET A 230 -0.84 -14.30 -13.56
CA MET A 230 0.60 -14.52 -13.52
C MET A 230 1.16 -14.06 -12.19
N LEU A 231 1.35 -14.97 -11.26
CA LEU A 231 2.03 -14.67 -9.99
C LEU A 231 3.52 -14.48 -10.22
N ARG A 232 4.04 -13.35 -9.76
CA ARG A 232 5.45 -12.97 -9.91
C ARG A 232 6.11 -12.81 -8.55
N ALA A 233 7.42 -13.00 -8.50
CA ALA A 233 8.21 -12.77 -7.30
C ALA A 233 8.24 -11.28 -6.94
N PRO A 234 7.84 -10.87 -5.72
CA PRO A 234 7.87 -9.46 -5.30
C PRO A 234 9.30 -8.95 -5.03
N LEU A 235 10.23 -9.87 -4.81
CA LEU A 235 11.64 -9.58 -4.52
C LEU A 235 12.52 -10.75 -4.99
N ALA A 236 13.82 -10.51 -5.10
CA ALA A 236 14.79 -11.57 -5.38
C ALA A 236 14.98 -12.45 -4.13
N GLY A 237 14.98 -13.75 -4.31
CA GLY A 237 15.08 -14.70 -3.22
C GLY A 237 15.07 -16.14 -3.65
N MET A 238 14.90 -17.04 -2.71
CA MET A 238 14.80 -18.48 -2.93
C MET A 238 13.37 -18.95 -2.62
N VAL A 239 12.84 -19.85 -3.44
CA VAL A 239 11.50 -20.43 -3.32
C VAL A 239 11.49 -21.54 -2.29
N PHE A 240 10.55 -21.48 -1.35
CA PHE A 240 10.31 -22.52 -0.32
C PHE A 240 8.82 -22.86 -0.24
N GLU A 241 8.52 -24.04 0.28
CA GLU A 241 7.15 -24.52 0.53
C GLU A 241 6.24 -24.40 -0.69
N LEU A 242 6.69 -24.86 -1.85
CA LEU A 242 5.90 -24.85 -3.09
C LEU A 242 4.78 -25.91 -3.00
N LYS A 243 3.54 -25.47 -2.69
CA LYS A 243 2.37 -26.36 -2.60
C LYS A 243 1.94 -26.96 -3.93
N PRO A 244 1.79 -26.15 -5.02
CA PRO A 244 1.47 -26.71 -6.31
C PRO A 244 2.63 -27.57 -6.86
N SER A 245 2.53 -28.89 -6.75
CA SER A 245 3.52 -29.82 -7.26
C SER A 245 3.36 -30.15 -8.75
N SER A 246 2.15 -29.93 -9.31
CA SER A 246 1.84 -30.19 -10.72
C SER A 246 0.79 -29.23 -11.26
N PRO A 247 0.73 -29.01 -12.58
CA PRO A 247 -0.39 -28.34 -13.22
C PRO A 247 -1.71 -29.05 -12.89
N GLY A 248 -2.80 -28.29 -12.78
CA GLY A 248 -4.10 -28.79 -12.35
C GLY A 248 -4.38 -28.58 -10.86
N TYR A 249 -3.44 -28.03 -10.08
CA TYR A 249 -3.68 -27.70 -8.68
C TYR A 249 -4.75 -26.61 -8.53
N ALA A 250 -5.81 -26.93 -7.76
CA ALA A 250 -6.88 -25.99 -7.46
C ALA A 250 -6.52 -25.18 -6.20
N ALA A 251 -6.25 -23.91 -6.38
CA ALA A 251 -5.93 -22.97 -5.30
C ALA A 251 -7.17 -22.26 -4.81
N SER A 252 -7.29 -22.12 -3.48
CA SER A 252 -8.32 -21.31 -2.84
C SER A 252 -7.88 -19.83 -2.73
N ALA A 253 -8.83 -18.90 -2.58
CA ALA A 253 -8.50 -17.51 -2.31
C ALA A 253 -7.70 -17.37 -1.01
N ASN A 254 -6.68 -16.52 -1.01
CA ASN A 254 -5.77 -16.26 0.11
C ASN A 254 -4.97 -17.49 0.59
N GLU A 255 -4.94 -18.55 -0.18
CA GLU A 255 -4.09 -19.70 0.11
C GLU A 255 -2.63 -19.37 -0.20
N THR A 256 -1.73 -19.64 0.74
CA THR A 256 -0.28 -19.53 0.51
C THR A 256 0.17 -20.66 -0.40
N LEU A 257 0.66 -20.31 -1.60
CA LEU A 257 1.11 -21.27 -2.61
C LEU A 257 2.59 -21.58 -2.50
N LEU A 258 3.39 -20.59 -2.13
CA LEU A 258 4.82 -20.72 -1.91
C LEU A 258 5.31 -19.55 -1.01
N LYS A 259 6.53 -19.65 -0.53
CA LYS A 259 7.21 -18.57 0.19
C LYS A 259 8.48 -18.19 -0.57
N VAL A 260 8.77 -16.89 -0.64
CA VAL A 260 10.05 -16.38 -1.16
C VAL A 260 10.85 -15.84 0.02
N VAL A 261 12.00 -16.44 0.28
CA VAL A 261 12.96 -15.99 1.28
C VAL A 261 13.97 -15.10 0.57
N PRO A 262 14.13 -13.82 0.98
CA PRO A 262 15.08 -12.91 0.34
C PRO A 262 16.48 -13.51 0.29
N SER A 263 17.15 -13.43 -0.87
CA SER A 263 18.58 -13.72 -0.98
C SER A 263 19.33 -12.52 -0.40
N GLY A 264 19.65 -12.57 0.87
CA GLY A 264 20.29 -11.47 1.57
C GLY A 264 21.34 -11.96 2.55
N THR A 265 21.96 -11.05 3.24
CA THR A 265 22.83 -11.31 4.39
C THR A 265 22.10 -12.18 5.40
N LEU A 266 22.79 -13.20 5.87
CA LEU A 266 22.32 -14.00 6.99
C LEU A 266 22.50 -13.20 8.29
N GLU A 267 21.53 -13.28 9.17
CA GLU A 267 21.65 -12.81 10.54
C GLU A 267 21.59 -13.98 11.51
N ALA A 268 22.39 -13.94 12.56
CA ALA A 268 22.30 -14.87 13.65
C ALA A 268 21.48 -14.26 14.78
N LYS A 269 20.30 -14.79 15.05
CA LYS A 269 19.50 -14.41 16.20
C LYS A 269 19.96 -15.23 17.39
N VAL A 270 20.63 -14.57 18.34
CA VAL A 270 21.20 -15.19 19.53
C VAL A 270 20.45 -14.71 20.78
N PHE A 271 20.37 -15.60 21.76
CA PHE A 271 19.78 -15.28 23.06
C PHE A 271 20.90 -15.18 24.09
N LEU A 272 21.13 -13.95 24.56
CA LEU A 272 22.06 -13.70 25.66
C LEU A 272 21.36 -13.87 26.99
N THR A 273 22.09 -14.47 27.99
CA THR A 273 21.57 -14.53 29.35
C THR A 273 21.59 -13.12 29.97
N ASN A 274 20.72 -12.87 30.96
CA ASN A 274 20.65 -11.57 31.64
C ASN A 274 21.99 -11.18 32.30
N ARG A 275 22.84 -12.17 32.60
CA ARG A 275 24.17 -11.95 33.18
C ARG A 275 25.16 -11.44 32.13
N ASP A 276 25.05 -11.90 30.91
CA ASP A 276 26.04 -11.66 29.84
C ASP A 276 25.67 -10.47 28.95
N VAL A 277 24.41 -10.01 29.02
CA VAL A 277 23.92 -8.88 28.20
C VAL A 277 24.68 -7.55 28.45
N GLY A 278 25.24 -7.39 29.68
CA GLY A 278 26.02 -6.21 30.05
C GLY A 278 27.35 -6.08 29.31
N PHE A 279 27.87 -7.17 28.75
CA PHE A 279 29.14 -7.21 28.02
C PHE A 279 28.97 -7.09 26.51
N ALA A 280 27.74 -7.25 25.99
CA ALA A 280 27.46 -7.13 24.59
C ALA A 280 27.19 -5.64 24.19
N ARG A 281 27.93 -5.15 23.21
CA ARG A 281 27.77 -3.80 22.69
C ARG A 281 27.61 -3.82 21.17
N PRO A 282 26.83 -2.91 20.60
CA PRO A 282 26.75 -2.78 19.14
C PRO A 282 28.14 -2.54 18.53
N GLY A 283 28.44 -3.24 17.44
CA GLY A 283 29.71 -3.11 16.71
C GLY A 283 30.83 -4.05 17.17
N GLN A 284 30.59 -4.94 18.15
CA GLN A 284 31.54 -5.99 18.51
C GLN A 284 31.61 -7.06 17.43
N GLU A 285 32.79 -7.61 17.20
CA GLU A 285 33.01 -8.73 16.30
C GLU A 285 32.50 -10.03 16.95
N ALA A 286 31.78 -10.83 16.17
CA ALA A 286 31.23 -12.10 16.63
C ALA A 286 31.67 -13.25 15.72
N GLN A 287 32.10 -14.35 16.32
CA GLN A 287 32.38 -15.59 15.61
C GLN A 287 31.19 -16.52 15.70
N VAL A 288 30.66 -16.94 14.53
CA VAL A 288 29.54 -17.87 14.44
C VAL A 288 30.08 -19.26 14.08
N ARG A 289 29.80 -20.23 14.92
CA ARG A 289 30.04 -21.65 14.62
C ARG A 289 28.73 -22.32 14.27
N VAL A 290 28.69 -23.04 13.15
CA VAL A 290 27.48 -23.69 12.65
C VAL A 290 27.63 -25.18 12.88
N ASP A 291 26.69 -25.80 13.58
CA ASP A 291 26.74 -27.25 13.92
C ASP A 291 26.71 -28.15 12.67
N ALA A 292 26.22 -27.66 11.55
CA ALA A 292 26.25 -28.41 10.30
C ALA A 292 27.65 -28.58 9.71
N PHE A 293 28.65 -27.85 10.21
CA PHE A 293 30.06 -27.95 9.81
C PHE A 293 30.93 -27.93 11.06
N PRO A 294 31.00 -29.07 11.80
CA PRO A 294 31.87 -29.17 12.97
C PRO A 294 33.32 -29.27 12.54
N PHE A 295 34.07 -28.17 12.61
CA PHE A 295 35.52 -28.14 12.47
C PHE A 295 36.15 -27.44 13.64
#